data_b42922284cbccf0ed32e0aab14257ee8
#
_entry.id   b42922284cbccf0ed32e0aab14257ee8
#
_cell.length_a   1.000
_cell.length_b   1.000
_cell.length_c   1.000
_cell.angle_alpha   90.00
_cell.angle_beta   90.00
_cell.angle_gamma   90.00
#
_symmetry.space_group_name_H-M   'P 1'
#
loop_
_entity.id
_entity.type
_entity.pdbx_description
1 polymer ?
#
loop_
_entity_poly.entity_id
_entity_poly.type
_entity_poly.pdbx_seq_one_letter_code
_entity_poly.pdbx_strand_id
1 'polypeptide(L)'
;MSLHNAQDSDAIAWAKAPTKVIDVNGVPFAYRELGPRGGVPVVFLHHFTAVMDDWDPRVLDGIARHHHVIAFDNRGVGASGSRVPADLTQMGVDAIAFIRALGRDTVDLFGFSLGGAVAQVIALREPWLVRRMVLAGTGPRGGSGIDKMARIVTSAYLKAALTRKDPRHFLFFPRTSEGKRAANDYFARLAERTDGRDKPISIQARFAQIAAIVRGGKATPDDLSVVTHPTFVANGDHDLMVASEHSEDLARRLPNSQLTIYPNSGHGGVFQYHQRFVPEVLEFLAQP
;
A
#
# COMPACT_ATOMS: atom_id res chain seq x y z
N MET A 1 -5.30 15.00 41.59
CA MET A 1 -6.39 15.42 40.70
C MET A 1 -5.98 15.07 39.30
N SER A 2 -6.51 13.97 38.82
CA SER A 2 -6.17 13.40 37.51
C SER A 2 -7.15 13.96 36.49
N LEU A 3 -6.68 14.82 35.59
CA LEU A 3 -7.43 15.22 34.42
C LEU A 3 -7.20 14.15 33.34
N HIS A 4 -8.01 13.11 33.32
CA HIS A 4 -8.16 12.22 32.18
C HIS A 4 -8.96 12.98 31.12
N ASN A 5 -8.27 13.39 30.05
CA ASN A 5 -8.91 13.99 28.90
C ASN A 5 -9.78 12.94 28.20
N ALA A 6 -11.09 13.14 28.35
CA ALA A 6 -12.13 12.48 27.55
C ALA A 6 -12.22 13.19 26.18
N GLN A 7 -11.33 12.85 25.23
CA GLN A 7 -11.41 13.34 23.85
C GLN A 7 -11.15 12.27 22.77
N ASP A 8 -11.34 10.98 23.13
CA ASP A 8 -11.00 9.86 22.22
C ASP A 8 -12.23 9.07 21.73
N SER A 9 -13.46 9.63 21.77
CA SER A 9 -14.67 8.81 21.56
C SER A 9 -15.35 8.93 20.20
N ASP A 10 -14.92 9.78 19.25
CA ASP A 10 -15.64 9.98 17.99
C ASP A 10 -14.78 9.83 16.70
N ALA A 11 -13.58 9.30 16.79
CA ALA A 11 -12.79 9.01 15.59
C ALA A 11 -13.43 7.84 14.81
N ILE A 12 -13.90 8.13 13.61
CA ILE A 12 -14.47 7.10 12.71
C ILE A 12 -13.36 6.09 12.39
N ALA A 13 -13.57 4.81 12.74
CA ALA A 13 -12.65 3.73 12.37
C ALA A 13 -12.69 3.47 10.85
N TRP A 14 -11.59 2.99 10.27
CA TRP A 14 -11.49 2.64 8.85
C TRP A 14 -12.64 1.75 8.38
N ALA A 15 -13.00 0.76 9.18
CA ALA A 15 -14.10 -0.15 8.89
C ALA A 15 -15.47 0.53 8.70
N LYS A 16 -15.63 1.77 9.19
CA LYS A 16 -16.86 2.57 9.08
C LYS A 16 -16.69 3.81 8.22
N ALA A 17 -15.48 4.09 7.69
CA ALA A 17 -15.23 5.27 6.87
C ALA A 17 -16.12 5.27 5.62
N PRO A 18 -16.86 6.35 5.32
CA PRO A 18 -17.72 6.42 4.16
C PRO A 18 -16.91 6.48 2.87
N THR A 19 -17.33 5.73 1.86
CA THR A 19 -16.76 5.85 0.51
C THR A 19 -17.30 7.12 -0.15
N LYS A 20 -16.37 7.93 -0.66
CA LYS A 20 -16.60 9.16 -1.39
C LYS A 20 -16.15 8.98 -2.84
N VAL A 21 -16.61 9.85 -3.70
CA VAL A 21 -16.23 9.86 -5.13
C VAL A 21 -15.82 11.28 -5.50
N ILE A 22 -14.74 11.40 -6.25
CA ILE A 22 -14.29 12.66 -6.84
C ILE A 22 -14.06 12.45 -8.34
N ASP A 23 -14.43 13.46 -9.14
CA ASP A 23 -14.11 13.46 -10.57
C ASP A 23 -12.65 13.86 -10.79
N VAL A 24 -11.95 13.05 -11.56
CA VAL A 24 -10.56 13.30 -11.97
C VAL A 24 -10.50 13.26 -13.50
N ASN A 25 -10.57 14.42 -14.12
CA ASN A 25 -10.54 14.58 -15.59
C ASN A 25 -11.62 13.72 -16.30
N GLY A 26 -12.85 13.70 -15.78
CA GLY A 26 -13.96 12.93 -16.34
C GLY A 26 -14.00 11.46 -15.91
N VAL A 27 -13.12 11.04 -15.00
CA VAL A 27 -13.11 9.69 -14.42
C VAL A 27 -13.45 9.77 -12.94
N PRO A 28 -14.49 9.06 -12.43
CA PRO A 28 -14.77 9.01 -11.01
C PRO A 28 -13.74 8.15 -10.28
N PHE A 29 -13.16 8.70 -9.20
CA PHE A 29 -12.28 7.97 -8.28
C PHE A 29 -12.96 7.81 -6.93
N ALA A 30 -13.06 6.57 -6.46
CA ALA A 30 -13.57 6.26 -5.13
C ALA A 30 -12.43 6.35 -4.10
N TYR A 31 -12.71 6.95 -2.96
CA TYR A 31 -11.75 7.10 -1.88
C TYR A 31 -12.42 7.12 -0.51
N ARG A 32 -11.63 6.88 0.53
CA ARG A 32 -11.99 7.06 1.94
C ARG A 32 -10.92 7.86 2.63
N GLU A 33 -11.33 8.64 3.63
CA GLU A 33 -10.42 9.43 4.43
C GLU A 33 -10.84 9.45 5.88
N LEU A 34 -9.86 9.54 6.77
CA LEU A 34 -10.08 9.64 8.21
C LEU A 34 -8.89 10.32 8.90
N GLY A 35 -9.06 10.64 10.17
CA GLY A 35 -8.05 11.33 10.97
C GLY A 35 -8.11 12.85 10.92
N PRO A 36 -7.26 13.53 11.71
CA PRO A 36 -7.26 14.99 11.84
C PRO A 36 -6.87 15.66 10.54
N ARG A 37 -7.60 16.70 10.14
CA ARG A 37 -7.31 17.53 8.98
C ARG A 37 -6.49 18.74 9.40
N GLY A 38 -5.57 19.19 8.55
CA GLY A 38 -4.79 20.40 8.79
C GLY A 38 -3.27 20.22 8.64
N GLY A 39 -2.81 18.97 8.58
CA GLY A 39 -1.41 18.63 8.24
C GLY A 39 -1.26 18.04 6.84
N VAL A 40 -0.05 17.63 6.50
CA VAL A 40 0.25 16.88 5.27
C VAL A 40 -0.43 15.51 5.36
N PRO A 41 -1.34 15.16 4.42
CA PRO A 41 -2.02 13.87 4.46
C PRO A 41 -1.12 12.72 4.02
N VAL A 42 -1.39 11.52 4.55
CA VAL A 42 -0.78 10.27 4.10
C VAL A 42 -1.71 9.61 3.08
N VAL A 43 -1.25 9.50 1.83
CA VAL A 43 -1.99 8.87 0.74
C VAL A 43 -1.52 7.43 0.56
N PHE A 44 -2.47 6.49 0.64
CA PHE A 44 -2.23 5.05 0.58
C PHE A 44 -2.42 4.53 -0.85
N LEU A 45 -1.38 3.88 -1.36
CA LEU A 45 -1.32 3.28 -2.70
C LEU A 45 -1.36 1.76 -2.58
N HIS A 46 -2.36 1.15 -3.21
CA HIS A 46 -2.71 -0.26 -3.06
C HIS A 46 -1.68 -1.24 -3.61
N HIS A 47 -1.64 -2.42 -2.99
CA HIS A 47 -0.96 -3.58 -3.55
C HIS A 47 -1.72 -4.18 -4.75
N PHE A 48 -1.10 -5.14 -5.42
CA PHE A 48 -1.69 -5.91 -6.52
C PHE A 48 -3.03 -6.55 -6.11
N THR A 49 -4.05 -6.37 -6.95
CA THR A 49 -5.45 -6.83 -6.78
C THR A 49 -6.25 -6.22 -5.64
N ALA A 50 -5.69 -5.27 -4.91
CA ALA A 50 -6.39 -4.68 -3.77
C ALA A 50 -7.44 -3.66 -4.17
N VAL A 51 -8.47 -3.59 -3.33
CA VAL A 51 -9.42 -2.49 -3.16
C VAL A 51 -9.21 -1.87 -1.77
N MET A 52 -9.90 -0.77 -1.46
CA MET A 52 -9.75 -0.11 -0.15
C MET A 52 -10.06 -1.02 1.04
N ASP A 53 -10.94 -2.02 0.88
CA ASP A 53 -11.25 -3.00 1.94
C ASP A 53 -10.11 -3.98 2.24
N ASP A 54 -9.06 -4.01 1.43
CA ASP A 54 -7.90 -4.88 1.63
C ASP A 54 -6.79 -4.25 2.50
N TRP A 55 -6.97 -3.02 2.92
CA TRP A 55 -6.11 -2.40 3.91
C TRP A 55 -6.44 -2.86 5.34
N ASP A 56 -5.41 -3.23 6.09
CA ASP A 56 -5.55 -3.60 7.50
C ASP A 56 -6.03 -2.39 8.33
N PRO A 57 -7.23 -2.46 8.95
CA PRO A 57 -7.75 -1.36 9.77
C PRO A 57 -6.76 -0.90 10.85
N ARG A 58 -5.97 -1.80 11.44
CA ARG A 58 -5.02 -1.44 12.51
C ARG A 58 -3.89 -0.54 12.01
N VAL A 59 -3.50 -0.68 10.74
CA VAL A 59 -2.50 0.20 10.13
C VAL A 59 -3.11 1.58 9.86
N LEU A 60 -4.29 1.62 9.20
CA LEU A 60 -4.90 2.91 8.87
C LEU A 60 -5.37 3.66 10.11
N ASP A 61 -6.10 2.99 11.01
CA ASP A 61 -6.60 3.61 12.24
C ASP A 61 -5.43 4.08 13.13
N GLY A 62 -4.36 3.28 13.19
CA GLY A 62 -3.18 3.62 13.96
C GLY A 62 -2.51 4.92 13.46
N ILE A 63 -2.34 5.07 12.15
CA ILE A 63 -1.77 6.28 11.54
C ILE A 63 -2.76 7.44 11.62
N ALA A 64 -4.05 7.16 11.44
CA ALA A 64 -5.11 8.16 11.44
C ALA A 64 -5.35 8.83 12.81
N ARG A 65 -4.83 8.29 13.90
CA ARG A 65 -4.85 8.98 15.21
C ARG A 65 -4.09 10.29 15.18
N HIS A 66 -3.09 10.42 14.32
CA HIS A 66 -2.16 11.57 14.30
C HIS A 66 -2.10 12.26 12.94
N HIS A 67 -2.47 11.58 11.85
CA HIS A 67 -2.38 12.07 10.49
C HIS A 67 -3.70 11.95 9.74
N HIS A 68 -3.95 12.87 8.81
CA HIS A 68 -5.02 12.71 7.82
C HIS A 68 -4.63 11.59 6.87
N VAL A 69 -5.38 10.49 6.87
CA VAL A 69 -5.19 9.32 6.01
C VAL A 69 -6.18 9.36 4.86
N ILE A 70 -5.71 9.11 3.65
CA ILE A 70 -6.51 9.01 2.43
C ILE A 70 -6.11 7.73 1.70
N ALA A 71 -7.07 6.83 1.45
CA ALA A 71 -6.86 5.71 0.54
C ALA A 71 -7.90 5.76 -0.58
N PHE A 72 -7.53 5.34 -1.78
CA PHE A 72 -8.39 5.40 -2.96
C PHE A 72 -8.24 4.15 -3.82
N ASP A 73 -9.29 3.77 -4.48
CA ASP A 73 -9.24 2.74 -5.51
C ASP A 73 -8.58 3.28 -6.78
N ASN A 74 -7.56 2.61 -7.27
CA ASN A 74 -6.92 2.96 -8.54
C ASN A 74 -7.94 2.99 -9.68
N ARG A 75 -7.66 3.75 -10.74
CA ARG A 75 -8.50 3.78 -11.94
C ARG A 75 -8.86 2.37 -12.41
N GLY A 76 -10.16 2.09 -12.60
CA GLY A 76 -10.68 0.81 -13.03
C GLY A 76 -10.73 -0.28 -11.95
N VAL A 77 -10.50 0.07 -10.67
CA VAL A 77 -10.56 -0.83 -9.52
C VAL A 77 -11.72 -0.44 -8.61
N GLY A 78 -12.34 -1.40 -7.94
CA GLY A 78 -13.38 -1.18 -6.95
C GLY A 78 -14.55 -0.36 -7.49
N ALA A 79 -14.76 0.81 -6.93
CA ALA A 79 -15.77 1.76 -7.38
C ALA A 79 -15.22 2.89 -8.27
N SER A 80 -13.91 2.92 -8.54
CA SER A 80 -13.31 3.87 -9.48
C SER A 80 -13.61 3.48 -10.93
N GLY A 81 -13.92 4.48 -11.75
CA GLY A 81 -14.33 4.30 -13.14
C GLY A 81 -13.18 3.97 -14.10
N SER A 82 -13.57 3.75 -15.39
CA SER A 82 -12.65 3.49 -16.50
C SER A 82 -11.98 2.11 -16.44
N ARG A 83 -10.77 1.97 -17.00
CA ARG A 83 -10.00 0.71 -17.05
C ARG A 83 -8.63 0.88 -16.40
N VAL A 84 -8.15 -0.19 -15.77
CA VAL A 84 -6.80 -0.24 -15.19
C VAL A 84 -5.75 -0.11 -16.30
N PRO A 85 -4.80 0.82 -16.20
CA PRO A 85 -3.69 0.91 -17.14
C PRO A 85 -2.70 -0.25 -16.93
N ALA A 86 -2.21 -0.82 -18.04
CA ALA A 86 -1.18 -1.86 -18.01
C ALA A 86 0.24 -1.26 -17.96
N ASP A 87 0.41 -0.17 -17.21
CA ASP A 87 1.66 0.58 -17.11
C ASP A 87 1.77 1.30 -15.75
N LEU A 88 2.91 1.10 -15.05
CA LEU A 88 3.16 1.72 -13.75
C LEU A 88 3.26 3.24 -13.83
N THR A 89 3.81 3.76 -14.93
CA THR A 89 3.95 5.21 -15.14
C THR A 89 2.57 5.86 -15.24
N GLN A 90 1.65 5.23 -15.98
CA GLN A 90 0.28 5.74 -16.08
C GLN A 90 -0.47 5.63 -14.74
N MET A 91 -0.25 4.57 -13.95
CA MET A 91 -0.81 4.47 -12.59
C MET A 91 -0.31 5.62 -11.70
N GLY A 92 0.95 5.99 -11.81
CA GLY A 92 1.52 7.15 -11.11
C GLY A 92 0.89 8.47 -11.55
N VAL A 93 0.71 8.68 -12.86
CA VAL A 93 0.04 9.87 -13.42
C VAL A 93 -1.41 9.97 -12.93
N ASP A 94 -2.13 8.85 -12.89
CA ASP A 94 -3.51 8.80 -12.38
C ASP A 94 -3.56 9.14 -10.88
N ALA A 95 -2.62 8.64 -10.08
CA ALA A 95 -2.51 8.95 -8.66
C ALA A 95 -2.16 10.43 -8.41
N ILE A 96 -1.25 11.02 -9.20
CA ILE A 96 -0.95 12.46 -9.16
C ILE A 96 -2.22 13.27 -9.46
N ALA A 97 -2.94 12.91 -10.51
CA ALA A 97 -4.17 13.62 -10.88
C ALA A 97 -5.24 13.53 -9.78
N PHE A 98 -5.39 12.37 -9.13
CA PHE A 98 -6.27 12.19 -7.98
C PHE A 98 -5.86 13.08 -6.80
N ILE A 99 -4.58 13.10 -6.43
CA ILE A 99 -4.06 13.92 -5.33
C ILE A 99 -4.31 15.42 -5.61
N ARG A 100 -4.07 15.87 -6.85
CA ARG A 100 -4.33 17.24 -7.27
C ARG A 100 -5.82 17.58 -7.27
N ALA A 101 -6.70 16.67 -7.68
CA ALA A 101 -8.16 16.86 -7.64
C ALA A 101 -8.67 17.02 -6.18
N LEU A 102 -8.00 16.43 -5.19
CA LEU A 102 -8.27 16.66 -3.77
C LEU A 102 -7.74 18.02 -3.26
N GLY A 103 -7.14 18.86 -4.12
CA GLY A 103 -6.56 20.15 -3.75
C GLY A 103 -5.31 20.02 -2.86
N ARG A 104 -4.51 18.96 -3.07
CA ARG A 104 -3.30 18.73 -2.28
C ARG A 104 -2.06 19.05 -3.10
N ASP A 105 -1.23 19.95 -2.57
CA ASP A 105 0.05 20.34 -3.16
C ASP A 105 1.22 19.55 -2.61
N THR A 106 1.08 18.96 -1.41
CA THR A 106 2.08 18.13 -0.78
C THR A 106 1.41 17.01 0.01
N VAL A 107 1.94 15.79 -0.11
CA VAL A 107 1.47 14.58 0.60
C VAL A 107 2.64 13.73 1.08
N ASP A 108 2.38 12.89 2.06
CA ASP A 108 3.20 11.71 2.32
C ASP A 108 2.61 10.53 1.56
N LEU A 109 3.45 9.66 1.02
CA LEU A 109 3.01 8.47 0.31
C LEU A 109 3.23 7.22 1.15
N PHE A 110 2.22 6.40 1.28
CA PHE A 110 2.34 5.03 1.77
C PHE A 110 2.08 4.07 0.61
N GLY A 111 3.13 3.48 0.08
CA GLY A 111 3.02 2.52 -1.03
C GLY A 111 3.28 1.09 -0.57
N PHE A 112 2.30 0.19 -0.74
CA PHE A 112 2.50 -1.23 -0.46
C PHE A 112 2.60 -2.02 -1.76
N SER A 113 3.69 -2.79 -1.93
CA SER A 113 3.93 -3.66 -3.08
C SER A 113 3.84 -2.89 -4.41
N LEU A 114 2.87 -3.18 -5.27
CA LEU A 114 2.57 -2.41 -6.49
C LEU A 114 2.48 -0.90 -6.20
N GLY A 115 1.81 -0.52 -5.11
CA GLY A 115 1.70 0.87 -4.66
C GLY A 115 3.05 1.50 -4.34
N GLY A 116 4.02 0.72 -3.87
CA GLY A 116 5.39 1.19 -3.65
C GLY A 116 6.13 1.51 -4.96
N ALA A 117 5.90 0.72 -6.02
CA ALA A 117 6.42 1.04 -7.34
C ALA A 117 5.74 2.30 -7.93
N VAL A 118 4.44 2.48 -7.69
CA VAL A 118 3.71 3.69 -8.09
C VAL A 118 4.21 4.92 -7.32
N ALA A 119 4.50 4.80 -6.01
CA ALA A 119 5.07 5.89 -5.22
C ALA A 119 6.41 6.38 -5.77
N GLN A 120 7.29 5.47 -6.21
CA GLN A 120 8.56 5.81 -6.86
C GLN A 120 8.32 6.60 -8.16
N VAL A 121 7.34 6.20 -8.97
CA VAL A 121 6.96 6.97 -10.19
C VAL A 121 6.49 8.37 -9.83
N ILE A 122 5.68 8.53 -8.78
CA ILE A 122 5.20 9.85 -8.34
C ILE A 122 6.38 10.72 -7.90
N ALA A 123 7.28 10.19 -7.06
CA ALA A 123 8.44 10.93 -6.55
C ALA A 123 9.41 11.37 -7.66
N LEU A 124 9.58 10.54 -8.71
CA LEU A 124 10.41 10.88 -9.87
C LEU A 124 9.77 11.92 -10.79
N ARG A 125 8.44 11.93 -10.93
CA ARG A 125 7.72 12.83 -11.87
C ARG A 125 7.31 14.14 -11.25
N GLU A 126 6.90 14.12 -10.00
CA GLU A 126 6.37 15.27 -9.24
C GLU A 126 7.06 15.32 -7.85
N PRO A 127 8.38 15.55 -7.80
CA PRO A 127 9.11 15.50 -6.53
C PRO A 127 8.54 16.47 -5.49
N TRP A 128 8.05 17.62 -5.90
CA TRP A 128 7.48 18.63 -4.99
C TRP A 128 6.13 18.23 -4.39
N LEU A 129 5.46 17.23 -4.96
CA LEU A 129 4.22 16.69 -4.43
C LEU A 129 4.46 15.80 -3.20
N VAL A 130 5.66 15.27 -3.04
CA VAL A 130 5.99 14.26 -2.03
C VAL A 130 6.85 14.86 -0.93
N ARG A 131 6.40 14.77 0.33
CA ARG A 131 7.21 15.14 1.50
C ARG A 131 8.04 13.95 1.99
N ARG A 132 7.39 12.79 2.19
CA ARG A 132 8.00 11.55 2.70
C ARG A 132 7.38 10.34 2.03
N MET A 133 8.07 9.21 2.09
CA MET A 133 7.56 7.94 1.59
C MET A 133 7.70 6.83 2.62
N VAL A 134 6.65 6.00 2.74
CA VAL A 134 6.70 4.68 3.37
C VAL A 134 6.52 3.65 2.27
N LEU A 135 7.53 2.83 2.03
CA LEU A 135 7.57 1.84 0.95
C LEU A 135 7.64 0.43 1.56
N ALA A 136 6.52 -0.28 1.56
CA ALA A 136 6.40 -1.58 2.19
C ALA A 136 6.29 -2.72 1.15
N GLY A 137 7.00 -3.83 1.36
CA GLY A 137 6.92 -5.02 0.51
C GLY A 137 7.20 -4.75 -0.97
N THR A 138 8.14 -3.86 -1.28
CA THR A 138 8.43 -3.41 -2.65
C THR A 138 9.93 -3.33 -2.92
N GLY A 139 10.28 -3.24 -4.19
CA GLY A 139 11.64 -3.07 -4.66
C GLY A 139 11.73 -2.00 -5.76
N PRO A 140 12.93 -1.72 -6.30
CA PRO A 140 13.10 -0.76 -7.37
C PRO A 140 12.50 -1.28 -8.68
N ARG A 141 11.99 -0.38 -9.53
CA ARG A 141 11.62 -0.74 -10.91
C ARG A 141 12.86 -1.24 -11.67
N GLY A 142 12.69 -2.25 -12.52
CA GLY A 142 13.80 -2.90 -13.22
C GLY A 142 14.60 -3.87 -12.33
N GLY A 143 14.04 -4.29 -11.19
CA GLY A 143 14.63 -5.30 -10.30
C GLY A 143 14.56 -6.71 -10.88
N SER A 144 15.62 -7.51 -10.70
CA SER A 144 15.65 -8.91 -11.12
C SER A 144 14.62 -9.76 -10.35
N GLY A 145 14.01 -10.74 -11.00
CA GLY A 145 13.12 -11.73 -10.34
C GLY A 145 11.65 -11.33 -10.22
N ILE A 146 11.27 -10.10 -10.55
CA ILE A 146 9.85 -9.67 -10.60
C ILE A 146 9.07 -10.49 -11.65
N ASP A 147 9.72 -10.96 -12.69
CA ASP A 147 9.18 -11.86 -13.71
C ASP A 147 8.75 -13.24 -13.14
N LYS A 148 9.37 -13.68 -12.03
CA LYS A 148 9.02 -14.93 -11.36
C LYS A 148 7.71 -14.84 -10.57
N MET A 149 7.25 -13.62 -10.27
CA MET A 149 6.05 -13.38 -9.47
C MET A 149 4.80 -14.03 -10.06
N ALA A 150 4.68 -14.11 -11.39
CA ALA A 150 3.54 -14.75 -12.05
C ALA A 150 3.37 -16.23 -11.63
N ARG A 151 4.47 -16.99 -11.51
CA ARG A 151 4.42 -18.40 -11.06
C ARG A 151 4.01 -18.52 -9.59
N ILE A 152 4.54 -17.64 -8.73
CA ILE A 152 4.24 -17.61 -7.29
C ILE A 152 2.76 -17.31 -7.09
N VAL A 153 2.25 -16.27 -7.76
CA VAL A 153 0.84 -15.88 -7.74
C VAL A 153 -0.05 -17.02 -8.24
N THR A 154 0.27 -17.62 -9.40
CA THR A 154 -0.52 -18.74 -9.95
C THR A 154 -0.57 -19.92 -8.97
N SER A 155 0.56 -20.30 -8.36
CA SER A 155 0.62 -21.36 -7.37
C SER A 155 -0.25 -21.05 -6.13
N ALA A 156 -0.24 -19.79 -5.67
CA ALA A 156 -1.05 -19.37 -4.52
C ALA A 156 -2.55 -19.43 -4.85
N TYR A 157 -2.97 -18.96 -6.03
CA TYR A 157 -4.37 -19.02 -6.46
C TYR A 157 -4.86 -20.47 -6.61
N LEU A 158 -4.02 -21.39 -7.14
CA LEU A 158 -4.37 -22.79 -7.21
C LEU A 158 -4.59 -23.39 -5.81
N LYS A 159 -3.69 -23.11 -4.86
CA LYS A 159 -3.84 -23.54 -3.46
C LYS A 159 -5.06 -22.93 -2.80
N ALA A 160 -5.33 -21.67 -3.07
CA ALA A 160 -6.50 -20.96 -2.58
C ALA A 160 -7.79 -21.64 -3.03
N ALA A 161 -7.89 -21.99 -4.31
CA ALA A 161 -9.03 -22.72 -4.87
C ALA A 161 -9.22 -24.10 -4.20
N LEU A 162 -8.14 -24.85 -4.01
CA LEU A 162 -8.18 -26.17 -3.37
C LEU A 162 -8.55 -26.11 -1.88
N THR A 163 -8.18 -25.06 -1.18
CA THR A 163 -8.36 -24.91 0.27
C THR A 163 -9.52 -24.00 0.65
N ARG A 164 -10.20 -23.39 -0.32
CA ARG A 164 -11.26 -22.37 -0.13
C ARG A 164 -10.80 -21.20 0.74
N LYS A 165 -9.51 -20.82 0.64
CA LYS A 165 -8.91 -19.70 1.35
C LYS A 165 -8.58 -18.57 0.37
N ASP A 166 -8.42 -17.35 0.89
CA ASP A 166 -7.89 -16.24 0.10
C ASP A 166 -6.42 -16.49 -0.27
N PRO A 167 -5.98 -16.20 -1.51
CA PRO A 167 -4.59 -16.36 -1.93
C PRO A 167 -3.56 -15.69 -1.02
N ARG A 168 -3.93 -14.58 -0.37
CA ARG A 168 -3.06 -13.84 0.56
C ARG A 168 -2.65 -14.65 1.78
N HIS A 169 -3.40 -15.67 2.19
CA HIS A 169 -2.94 -16.62 3.22
C HIS A 169 -1.61 -17.28 2.86
N PHE A 170 -1.32 -17.43 1.56
CA PHE A 170 -0.14 -18.12 1.06
C PHE A 170 0.92 -17.17 0.53
N LEU A 171 0.54 -15.92 0.25
CA LEU A 171 1.40 -14.89 -0.31
C LEU A 171 1.95 -13.95 0.77
N PHE A 172 1.11 -13.58 1.76
CA PHE A 172 1.44 -12.56 2.74
C PHE A 172 2.09 -13.10 4.01
N PHE A 173 1.80 -14.35 4.35
CA PHE A 173 2.19 -14.91 5.62
C PHE A 173 2.98 -16.22 5.46
N PRO A 174 4.02 -16.45 6.27
CA PRO A 174 4.78 -17.69 6.22
C PRO A 174 3.92 -18.88 6.67
N ARG A 175 4.31 -20.09 6.26
CA ARG A 175 3.55 -21.32 6.58
C ARG A 175 3.73 -21.83 8.01
N THR A 176 4.42 -21.09 8.85
CA THR A 176 4.61 -21.39 10.27
C THR A 176 3.28 -21.30 11.03
N SER A 177 3.23 -21.82 12.27
CA SER A 177 2.06 -21.65 13.14
C SER A 177 1.77 -20.19 13.44
N GLU A 178 2.81 -19.39 13.60
CA GLU A 178 2.73 -17.94 13.83
C GLU A 178 2.16 -17.20 12.61
N GLY A 179 2.71 -17.47 11.43
CA GLY A 179 2.20 -16.86 10.19
C GLY A 179 0.75 -17.25 9.89
N LYS A 180 0.34 -18.50 10.20
CA LYS A 180 -1.06 -18.90 10.07
C LYS A 180 -1.99 -18.13 11.03
N ARG A 181 -1.55 -17.89 12.28
CA ARG A 181 -2.31 -17.06 13.24
C ARG A 181 -2.40 -15.62 12.72
N ALA A 182 -1.27 -15.02 12.34
CA ALA A 182 -1.23 -13.66 11.78
C ALA A 182 -2.14 -13.50 10.55
N ALA A 183 -2.19 -14.51 9.66
CA ALA A 183 -3.12 -14.53 8.55
C ALA A 183 -4.58 -14.51 9.02
N ASN A 184 -4.96 -15.39 9.94
CA ASN A 184 -6.33 -15.43 10.45
C ASN A 184 -6.72 -14.10 11.12
N ASP A 185 -5.83 -13.53 11.92
CA ASP A 185 -6.05 -12.25 12.60
C ASP A 185 -6.21 -11.11 11.58
N TYR A 186 -5.37 -11.08 10.53
CA TYR A 186 -5.48 -10.11 9.44
C TYR A 186 -6.84 -10.19 8.75
N PHE A 187 -7.28 -11.39 8.35
CA PHE A 187 -8.57 -11.56 7.69
C PHE A 187 -9.76 -11.28 8.61
N ALA A 188 -9.65 -11.55 9.92
CA ALA A 188 -10.65 -11.16 10.90
C ALA A 188 -10.79 -9.62 10.96
N ARG A 189 -9.67 -8.89 10.92
CA ARG A 189 -9.69 -7.42 10.89
C ARG A 189 -10.28 -6.87 9.58
N LEU A 190 -9.98 -7.49 8.43
CA LEU A 190 -10.62 -7.07 7.16
C LEU A 190 -12.13 -7.32 7.15
N ALA A 191 -12.60 -8.29 7.91
CA ALA A 191 -14.03 -8.61 8.04
C ALA A 191 -14.80 -7.64 8.97
N GLU A 192 -14.11 -6.74 9.68
CA GLU A 192 -14.76 -5.74 10.54
C GLU A 192 -15.65 -4.76 9.72
N ARG A 193 -15.33 -4.55 8.44
CA ARG A 193 -16.21 -3.79 7.56
C ARG A 193 -17.31 -4.70 7.02
N THR A 194 -18.54 -4.48 7.47
CA THR A 194 -19.72 -5.26 7.07
C THR A 194 -20.53 -4.56 5.99
N ASP A 195 -20.57 -3.22 6.01
CA ASP A 195 -21.43 -2.43 5.13
C ASP A 195 -20.64 -1.65 4.08
N GLY A 196 -21.24 -1.47 2.90
CA GLY A 196 -20.65 -0.70 1.81
C GLY A 196 -19.28 -1.24 1.37
N ARG A 197 -19.12 -2.56 1.32
CA ARG A 197 -17.88 -3.21 0.88
C ARG A 197 -17.61 -2.93 -0.59
N ASP A 198 -16.32 -2.81 -0.91
CA ASP A 198 -15.87 -2.57 -2.27
C ASP A 198 -16.10 -3.79 -3.16
N LYS A 199 -16.37 -3.54 -4.43
CA LYS A 199 -16.44 -4.61 -5.44
C LYS A 199 -15.04 -5.21 -5.63
N PRO A 200 -14.91 -6.55 -5.64
CA PRO A 200 -13.64 -7.19 -5.94
C PRO A 200 -13.11 -6.75 -7.31
N ILE A 201 -11.78 -6.77 -7.44
CA ILE A 201 -11.12 -6.45 -8.70
C ILE A 201 -11.58 -7.40 -9.82
N SER A 202 -11.83 -6.86 -11.02
CA SER A 202 -12.19 -7.65 -12.19
C SER A 202 -11.00 -8.47 -12.73
N ILE A 203 -11.31 -9.53 -13.48
CA ILE A 203 -10.29 -10.35 -14.12
C ILE A 203 -9.44 -9.53 -15.11
N GLN A 204 -10.07 -8.64 -15.89
CA GLN A 204 -9.37 -7.75 -16.80
C GLN A 204 -8.41 -6.80 -16.09
N ALA A 205 -8.86 -6.20 -14.98
CA ALA A 205 -8.04 -5.32 -14.15
C ALA A 205 -6.83 -6.07 -13.55
N ARG A 206 -7.02 -7.32 -13.11
CA ARG A 206 -5.94 -8.18 -12.62
C ARG A 206 -4.88 -8.42 -13.71
N PHE A 207 -5.29 -8.78 -14.92
CA PHE A 207 -4.35 -8.98 -16.04
C PHE A 207 -3.62 -7.69 -16.43
N ALA A 208 -4.30 -6.55 -16.39
CA ALA A 208 -3.67 -5.26 -16.64
C ALA A 208 -2.59 -4.93 -15.60
N GLN A 209 -2.86 -5.17 -14.31
CA GLN A 209 -1.87 -4.99 -13.23
C GLN A 209 -0.69 -5.96 -13.37
N ILE A 210 -0.93 -7.24 -13.72
CA ILE A 210 0.15 -8.20 -14.00
C ILE A 210 1.02 -7.69 -15.16
N ALA A 211 0.41 -7.21 -16.25
CA ALA A 211 1.14 -6.68 -17.39
C ALA A 211 1.99 -5.44 -16.98
N ALA A 212 1.44 -4.55 -16.14
CA ALA A 212 2.18 -3.39 -15.62
C ALA A 212 3.39 -3.82 -14.77
N ILE A 213 3.22 -4.80 -13.88
CA ILE A 213 4.29 -5.33 -13.03
C ILE A 213 5.38 -5.99 -13.87
N VAL A 214 5.01 -6.88 -14.81
CA VAL A 214 5.98 -7.56 -15.69
C VAL A 214 6.73 -6.55 -16.54
N ARG A 215 6.04 -5.56 -17.10
CA ARG A 215 6.66 -4.48 -17.89
C ARG A 215 7.60 -3.64 -17.04
N GLY A 216 7.17 -3.27 -15.82
CA GLY A 216 7.99 -2.54 -14.84
C GLY A 216 9.25 -3.31 -14.42
N GLY A 217 9.13 -4.63 -14.21
CA GLY A 217 10.27 -5.49 -13.88
C GLY A 217 11.30 -5.63 -15.00
N LYS A 218 10.85 -5.52 -16.26
CA LYS A 218 11.72 -5.56 -17.46
C LYS A 218 12.24 -4.20 -17.90
N ALA A 219 11.77 -3.12 -17.28
CA ALA A 219 12.21 -1.77 -17.63
C ALA A 219 13.67 -1.54 -17.25
N THR A 220 14.30 -0.58 -17.91
CA THR A 220 15.58 -0.05 -17.43
C THR A 220 15.39 0.48 -16.01
N PRO A 221 16.30 0.15 -15.08
CA PRO A 221 16.21 0.67 -13.72
C PRO A 221 16.16 2.20 -13.70
N ASP A 222 15.29 2.75 -12.87
CA ASP A 222 15.26 4.19 -12.64
C ASP A 222 16.48 4.63 -11.84
N ASP A 223 16.94 5.86 -12.06
CA ASP A 223 17.92 6.49 -11.20
C ASP A 223 17.23 7.01 -9.93
N LEU A 224 17.31 6.22 -8.87
CA LEU A 224 16.71 6.57 -7.57
C LEU A 224 17.63 7.49 -6.74
N SER A 225 18.86 7.77 -7.18
CA SER A 225 19.77 8.69 -6.48
C SER A 225 19.26 10.14 -6.46
N VAL A 226 18.38 10.49 -7.41
CA VAL A 226 17.74 11.81 -7.48
C VAL A 226 16.50 11.93 -6.55
N VAL A 227 16.03 10.82 -5.98
CA VAL A 227 14.87 10.78 -5.07
C VAL A 227 15.37 11.03 -3.64
N THR A 228 15.49 12.30 -3.27
CA THR A 228 16.06 12.74 -1.99
C THR A 228 15.08 12.76 -0.82
N HIS A 229 13.81 12.39 -1.03
CA HIS A 229 12.78 12.37 -0.03
C HIS A 229 13.14 11.39 1.11
N PRO A 230 12.93 11.77 2.38
CA PRO A 230 13.01 10.81 3.47
C PRO A 230 12.11 9.62 3.19
N THR A 231 12.67 8.40 3.26
CA THR A 231 11.95 7.18 2.90
C THR A 231 12.13 6.10 3.96
N PHE A 232 11.01 5.56 4.45
CA PHE A 232 11.00 4.38 5.31
C PHE A 232 10.66 3.16 4.48
N VAL A 233 11.61 2.24 4.35
CA VAL A 233 11.45 0.97 3.63
C VAL A 233 11.21 -0.16 4.62
N ALA A 234 10.20 -0.99 4.37
CA ALA A 234 9.84 -2.11 5.25
C ALA A 234 9.51 -3.37 4.47
N ASN A 235 9.95 -4.54 4.95
CA ASN A 235 9.58 -5.83 4.35
C ASN A 235 9.65 -6.96 5.39
N GLY A 236 9.13 -8.15 5.03
CA GLY A 236 9.35 -9.40 5.75
C GLY A 236 10.57 -10.16 5.24
N ASP A 237 11.28 -10.85 6.10
CA ASP A 237 12.47 -11.65 5.75
C ASP A 237 12.16 -12.92 4.94
N HIS A 238 10.89 -13.33 4.88
CA HIS A 238 10.39 -14.48 4.12
C HIS A 238 9.37 -14.07 3.05
N ASP A 239 9.50 -12.86 2.50
CA ASP A 239 8.63 -12.40 1.41
C ASP A 239 8.91 -13.21 0.13
N LEU A 240 7.89 -13.99 -0.29
CA LEU A 240 7.96 -14.81 -1.51
C LEU A 240 7.58 -14.03 -2.77
N MET A 241 6.92 -12.87 -2.63
CA MET A 241 6.47 -12.05 -3.77
C MET A 241 7.55 -11.04 -4.19
N VAL A 242 8.08 -10.33 -3.21
CA VAL A 242 9.17 -9.36 -3.38
C VAL A 242 10.22 -9.68 -2.32
N ALA A 243 11.19 -10.52 -2.68
CA ALA A 243 12.23 -10.93 -1.75
C ALA A 243 12.88 -9.73 -1.06
N SER A 244 13.25 -9.86 0.21
CA SER A 244 13.76 -8.76 1.04
C SER A 244 14.99 -8.08 0.46
N GLU A 245 15.79 -8.80 -0.33
CA GLU A 245 16.95 -8.25 -1.05
C GLU A 245 16.56 -7.12 -2.01
N HIS A 246 15.32 -7.12 -2.53
CA HIS A 246 14.83 -6.01 -3.36
C HIS A 246 14.55 -4.76 -2.52
N SER A 247 14.04 -4.92 -1.31
CA SER A 247 13.84 -3.79 -0.38
C SER A 247 15.18 -3.26 0.13
N GLU A 248 16.17 -4.13 0.34
CA GLU A 248 17.53 -3.75 0.68
C GLU A 248 18.21 -2.99 -0.49
N ASP A 249 18.01 -3.45 -1.74
CA ASP A 249 18.49 -2.76 -2.93
C ASP A 249 17.84 -1.40 -3.10
N LEU A 250 16.53 -1.31 -2.86
CA LEU A 250 15.77 -0.07 -2.88
C LEU A 250 16.33 0.93 -1.85
N ALA A 251 16.51 0.49 -0.60
CA ALA A 251 17.07 1.33 0.46
C ALA A 251 18.51 1.79 0.14
N ARG A 252 19.31 0.95 -0.51
CA ARG A 252 20.68 1.30 -0.91
C ARG A 252 20.73 2.35 -2.01
N ARG A 253 19.74 2.36 -2.92
CA ARG A 253 19.67 3.34 -4.04
C ARG A 253 19.06 4.67 -3.65
N LEU A 254 18.22 4.69 -2.60
CA LEU A 254 17.61 5.92 -2.10
C LEU A 254 18.56 6.62 -1.12
N PRO A 255 18.96 7.87 -1.37
CA PRO A 255 20.00 8.54 -0.58
C PRO A 255 19.60 8.86 0.87
N ASN A 256 18.30 8.93 1.15
CA ASN A 256 17.78 9.27 2.46
C ASN A 256 16.72 8.23 2.90
N SER A 257 17.19 7.01 3.18
CA SER A 257 16.30 5.90 3.52
C SER A 257 16.65 5.23 4.85
N GLN A 258 15.62 4.70 5.50
CA GLN A 258 15.69 3.79 6.64
C GLN A 258 15.09 2.45 6.23
N LEU A 259 15.66 1.33 6.67
CA LEU A 259 15.19 -0.01 6.36
C LEU A 259 14.86 -0.80 7.62
N THR A 260 13.67 -1.39 7.65
CA THR A 260 13.30 -2.39 8.66
C THR A 260 12.87 -3.69 7.99
N ILE A 261 13.52 -4.81 8.35
CA ILE A 261 13.11 -6.16 7.96
C ILE A 261 12.49 -6.85 9.18
N TYR A 262 11.24 -7.29 9.02
CA TYR A 262 10.50 -7.99 10.08
C TYR A 262 10.78 -9.49 10.02
N PRO A 263 11.24 -10.12 11.13
CA PRO A 263 11.61 -11.53 11.15
C PRO A 263 10.38 -12.44 11.04
N ASN A 264 10.56 -13.64 10.52
CA ASN A 264 9.51 -14.67 10.40
C ASN A 264 8.21 -14.15 9.76
N SER A 265 8.31 -13.25 8.80
CA SER A 265 7.17 -12.65 8.13
C SER A 265 7.34 -12.62 6.61
N GLY A 266 6.20 -12.73 5.91
CA GLY A 266 6.15 -12.71 4.45
C GLY A 266 5.83 -11.32 3.92
N HIS A 267 5.21 -11.27 2.73
CA HIS A 267 4.82 -10.03 2.05
C HIS A 267 3.93 -9.12 2.91
N GLY A 268 3.08 -9.72 3.76
CA GLY A 268 2.26 -8.99 4.73
C GLY A 268 2.95 -8.67 6.05
N GLY A 269 4.29 -8.60 6.10
CA GLY A 269 5.06 -8.36 7.31
C GLY A 269 4.59 -7.13 8.10
N VAL A 270 4.27 -6.03 7.41
CA VAL A 270 3.75 -4.80 8.04
C VAL A 270 2.37 -4.98 8.69
N PHE A 271 1.57 -5.93 8.22
CA PHE A 271 0.27 -6.29 8.82
C PHE A 271 0.44 -7.27 9.97
N GLN A 272 1.38 -8.22 9.84
CA GLN A 272 1.73 -9.15 10.93
C GLN A 272 2.31 -8.41 12.13
N TYR A 273 3.15 -7.43 11.87
CA TYR A 273 3.84 -6.62 12.86
C TYR A 273 3.23 -5.21 13.05
N HIS A 274 1.93 -5.03 12.77
CA HIS A 274 1.28 -3.71 12.83
C HIS A 274 1.50 -2.97 14.16
N GLN A 275 1.57 -3.70 15.29
CA GLN A 275 1.81 -3.12 16.62
C GLN A 275 3.21 -2.49 16.76
N ARG A 276 4.19 -2.95 15.98
CA ARG A 276 5.54 -2.39 15.90
C ARG A 276 5.65 -1.41 14.74
N PHE A 277 5.14 -1.77 13.57
CA PHE A 277 5.22 -1.01 12.35
C PHE A 277 4.55 0.38 12.47
N VAL A 278 3.36 0.44 13.05
CA VAL A 278 2.63 1.73 13.15
C VAL A 278 3.38 2.75 13.98
N PRO A 279 3.89 2.46 15.21
CA PRO A 279 4.75 3.37 15.94
C PRO A 279 6.00 3.82 15.18
N GLU A 280 6.70 2.90 14.48
CA GLU A 280 7.88 3.23 13.65
C GLU A 280 7.53 4.22 12.52
N VAL A 281 6.37 4.02 11.85
CA VAL A 281 5.88 4.94 10.81
C VAL A 281 5.51 6.31 11.41
N LEU A 282 4.84 6.34 12.56
CA LEU A 282 4.48 7.60 13.22
C LEU A 282 5.72 8.40 13.63
N GLU A 283 6.73 7.74 14.19
CA GLU A 283 8.02 8.36 14.51
C GLU A 283 8.70 8.92 13.26
N PHE A 284 8.72 8.15 12.17
CA PHE A 284 9.28 8.58 10.89
C PHE A 284 8.54 9.78 10.29
N LEU A 285 7.21 9.79 10.32
CA LEU A 285 6.40 10.88 9.77
C LEU A 285 6.48 12.18 10.60
N ALA A 286 6.81 12.08 11.90
CA ALA A 286 6.95 13.20 12.82
C ALA A 286 8.33 13.87 12.77
N GLN A 287 9.33 13.28 12.09
CA GLN A 287 10.67 13.89 11.95
C GLN A 287 10.55 15.27 11.29
N PRO A 288 11.47 16.21 11.58
CA PRO A 288 11.45 17.55 11.02
C PRO A 288 11.71 17.58 9.50
#